data_796e2a3f839c036f8be9fba1ecb735df
#
_entry.id   796e2a3f839c036f8be9fba1ecb735df
#
_cell.length_a   1.000
_cell.length_b   1.000
_cell.length_c   1.000
_cell.angle_alpha   90.00
_cell.angle_beta   90.00
_cell.angle_gamma   90.00
#
_symmetry.space_group_name_H-M   'P 1'
#
loop_
_entity.id
_entity.type
_entity.pdbx_description
1 polymer ?
#
loop_
_entity_poly.entity_id
_entity_poly.type
_entity_poly.pdbx_seq_one_letter_code
_entity_poly.pdbx_strand_id
1 'polypeptide(L)'
;MKTLDPRLLRTTRGARRALAADVALGLLATVALLAQATLFAYAVSQAFAGRALASVAAALGLLAALAVARGLLACAFESTGRRAAAGIMSQLRLALVERRLADSPTAADGAESGEVATAAVQGVDALETYFARYLPQLVLAVLVPLAVLAWTVAVDPTSALIMALTLPLIPLFMWLIGRYTQGRTRARWRALARLSNHFLDVMRGLATLRAFNRGEVQAERIAAVSEEYRRTTMQTLRVAFVSGAVLDLAATLATALVAVTLGLRLVDGAVTLRAALTVLLLTPELYVPLRALALQFHASADGLAAAERILDLIDAPLTATAGGASPPATWQSVGLDGVCLANPGRPGRVLDGVALGIRRGEVVALVGRSGSGKTTLAALLLGLRRPDAGRVTVDGIDLAGLDVAAWRRQVSWVPQHPTLFHGSVAHNIALGIDGATGPRIERAARLAGADEFVRELPRGYDTTIGEGGRSLSAGQTRRIALARALVRDAPLLILDEPTADLDAESAAVVAAAIGEARQGRAVLVIEHLPALARLADRVVRLADGKATVERGAATA
;
A
#
# COMPACT_ATOMS: atom_id res chain seq x y z
N MET A 1 17.56 -1.69 16.21
CA MET A 1 16.21 -1.57 15.59
C MET A 1 15.68 -0.18 15.90
N LYS A 2 15.32 0.59 14.91
CA LYS A 2 14.55 1.82 15.15
C LYS A 2 13.12 1.38 15.48
N THR A 3 12.77 1.36 16.75
CA THR A 3 11.42 1.02 17.24
C THR A 3 10.39 2.11 16.92
N LEU A 4 10.86 3.26 16.49
CA LEU A 4 10.05 4.42 16.14
C LEU A 4 10.65 5.08 14.90
N ASP A 5 9.95 5.01 13.74
CA ASP A 5 10.32 5.83 12.59
C ASP A 5 9.68 7.23 12.74
N PRO A 6 10.50 8.29 12.93
CA PRO A 6 9.97 9.64 13.11
C PRO A 6 9.20 10.16 11.89
N ARG A 7 9.39 9.55 10.70
CA ARG A 7 8.66 9.88 9.48
C ARG A 7 7.17 9.57 9.63
N LEU A 8 6.80 8.43 10.26
CA LEU A 8 5.41 8.04 10.50
C LEU A 8 4.64 9.07 11.35
N LEU A 9 5.29 9.62 12.38
CA LEU A 9 4.70 10.64 13.25
C LEU A 9 4.64 12.04 12.62
N ARG A 10 5.40 12.27 11.55
CA ARG A 10 5.38 13.53 10.80
C ARG A 10 4.37 13.51 9.66
N THR A 11 4.24 12.39 8.98
CA THR A 11 3.38 12.22 7.81
C THR A 11 1.89 12.19 8.19
N THR A 12 1.55 11.78 9.43
CA THR A 12 0.16 11.59 9.85
C THR A 12 -0.31 12.69 10.80
N ARG A 13 -1.27 13.49 10.32
CA ARG A 13 -1.89 14.55 11.12
C ARG A 13 -2.73 13.94 12.25
N GLY A 14 -2.46 14.34 13.50
CA GLY A 14 -3.24 13.89 14.65
C GLY A 14 -2.70 12.68 15.40
N ALA A 15 -1.75 11.90 14.85
CA ALA A 15 -1.17 10.72 15.51
C ALA A 15 -0.61 11.03 16.91
N ARG A 16 0.07 12.16 17.08
CA ARG A 16 0.63 12.59 18.38
C ARG A 16 -0.45 12.91 19.41
N ARG A 17 -1.57 13.52 18.98
CA ARG A 17 -2.67 13.85 19.89
C ARG A 17 -3.40 12.58 20.33
N ALA A 18 -3.62 11.66 19.42
CA ALA A 18 -4.22 10.37 19.71
C ALA A 18 -3.36 9.55 20.67
N LEU A 19 -2.05 9.46 20.41
CA LEU A 19 -1.10 8.79 21.29
C LEU A 19 -1.11 9.42 22.71
N ALA A 20 -1.11 10.73 22.80
CA ALA A 20 -1.18 11.43 24.09
C ALA A 20 -2.50 11.13 24.83
N ALA A 21 -3.63 11.08 24.12
CA ALA A 21 -4.93 10.72 24.69
C ALA A 21 -4.93 9.26 25.21
N ASP A 22 -4.40 8.31 24.42
CA ASP A 22 -4.31 6.90 24.83
C ASP A 22 -3.39 6.73 26.05
N VAL A 23 -2.25 7.39 26.07
CA VAL A 23 -1.35 7.39 27.24
C VAL A 23 -2.03 7.99 28.48
N ALA A 24 -2.76 9.09 28.32
CA ALA A 24 -3.50 9.71 29.43
C ALA A 24 -4.60 8.77 29.98
N LEU A 25 -5.35 8.09 29.11
CA LEU A 25 -6.34 7.08 29.50
C LEU A 25 -5.69 5.90 30.24
N GLY A 26 -4.54 5.43 29.79
CA GLY A 26 -3.76 4.38 30.44
C GLY A 26 -3.26 4.79 31.81
N LEU A 27 -2.80 6.04 31.98
CA LEU A 27 -2.39 6.58 33.29
C LEU A 27 -3.58 6.77 34.24
N LEU A 28 -4.72 7.25 33.76
CA LEU A 28 -5.96 7.31 34.55
C LEU A 28 -6.40 5.93 35.03
N ALA A 29 -6.33 4.94 34.15
CA ALA A 29 -6.60 3.55 34.51
C ALA A 29 -5.61 3.03 35.58
N THR A 30 -4.34 3.45 35.53
CA THR A 30 -3.32 3.13 36.52
C THR A 30 -3.63 3.78 37.88
N VAL A 31 -4.04 5.04 37.91
CA VAL A 31 -4.46 5.71 39.15
C VAL A 31 -5.68 4.99 39.76
N ALA A 32 -6.66 4.62 38.94
CA ALA A 32 -7.81 3.86 39.40
C ALA A 32 -7.42 2.48 39.94
N LEU A 33 -6.41 1.81 39.33
CA LEU A 33 -5.84 0.54 39.81
C LEU A 33 -5.19 0.69 41.20
N LEU A 34 -4.35 1.71 41.37
CA LEU A 34 -3.68 1.98 42.66
C LEU A 34 -4.70 2.24 43.77
N ALA A 35 -5.72 3.06 43.47
CA ALA A 35 -6.83 3.34 44.39
C ALA A 35 -7.61 2.06 44.72
N GLN A 36 -7.93 1.24 43.70
CA GLN A 36 -8.67 -0.01 43.86
C GLN A 36 -7.90 -1.02 44.74
N ALA A 37 -6.58 -1.20 44.48
CA ALA A 37 -5.76 -2.12 45.29
C ALA A 37 -5.65 -1.67 46.74
N THR A 38 -5.45 -0.37 46.96
CA THR A 38 -5.37 0.20 48.33
C THR A 38 -6.67 0.10 49.07
N LEU A 39 -7.80 0.36 48.41
CA LEU A 39 -9.15 0.32 48.99
C LEU A 39 -9.59 -1.12 49.29
N PHE A 40 -9.23 -2.07 48.41
CA PHE A 40 -9.45 -3.49 48.63
C PHE A 40 -8.68 -4.00 49.85
N ALA A 41 -7.37 -3.68 49.91
CA ALA A 41 -6.55 -4.01 51.08
C ALA A 41 -7.09 -3.41 52.39
N TYR A 42 -7.60 -2.17 52.32
CA TYR A 42 -8.30 -1.55 53.45
C TYR A 42 -9.54 -2.32 53.84
N ALA A 43 -10.46 -2.62 52.92
CA ALA A 43 -11.69 -3.34 53.20
C ALA A 43 -11.43 -4.72 53.84
N VAL A 44 -10.47 -5.48 53.29
CA VAL A 44 -10.07 -6.79 53.83
C VAL A 44 -9.47 -6.65 55.24
N SER A 45 -8.60 -5.67 55.45
CA SER A 45 -7.96 -5.47 56.77
C SER A 45 -8.99 -5.07 57.86
N GLN A 46 -10.02 -4.29 57.51
CA GLN A 46 -11.11 -3.95 58.44
C GLN A 46 -12.01 -5.15 58.75
N ALA A 47 -12.32 -5.96 57.75
CA ALA A 47 -13.10 -7.20 57.94
C ALA A 47 -12.33 -8.17 58.85
N PHE A 48 -11.01 -8.32 58.64
CA PHE A 48 -10.15 -9.20 59.47
C PHE A 48 -10.07 -8.71 60.94
N ALA A 49 -10.14 -7.36 61.15
CA ALA A 49 -10.20 -6.75 62.49
C ALA A 49 -11.55 -6.92 63.18
N GLY A 50 -12.51 -7.66 62.62
CA GLY A 50 -13.83 -7.95 63.23
C GLY A 50 -14.81 -6.76 63.16
N ARG A 51 -14.58 -5.75 62.32
CA ARG A 51 -15.46 -4.59 62.18
C ARG A 51 -16.74 -4.95 61.44
N ALA A 52 -17.88 -4.32 61.84
CA ALA A 52 -19.17 -4.56 61.23
C ALA A 52 -19.17 -4.23 59.71
N LEU A 53 -19.94 -4.97 58.92
CA LEU A 53 -20.06 -4.82 57.46
C LEU A 53 -20.45 -3.38 57.07
N ALA A 54 -21.25 -2.69 57.89
CA ALA A 54 -21.63 -1.29 57.69
C ALA A 54 -20.42 -0.33 57.62
N SER A 55 -19.31 -0.63 58.32
CA SER A 55 -18.11 0.22 58.32
C SER A 55 -17.29 0.09 57.03
N VAL A 56 -17.48 -0.97 56.26
CA VAL A 56 -16.81 -1.22 54.98
C VAL A 56 -17.70 -1.01 53.75
N ALA A 57 -19.03 -0.81 53.96
CA ALA A 57 -19.99 -0.68 52.87
C ALA A 57 -19.64 0.44 51.88
N ALA A 58 -19.21 1.61 52.39
CA ALA A 58 -18.76 2.73 51.55
C ALA A 58 -17.52 2.36 50.71
N ALA A 59 -16.58 1.62 51.30
CA ALA A 59 -15.37 1.15 50.57
C ALA A 59 -15.76 0.15 49.49
N LEU A 60 -16.70 -0.75 49.73
CA LEU A 60 -17.20 -1.69 48.73
C LEU A 60 -17.94 -0.98 47.58
N GLY A 61 -18.78 0.03 47.91
CA GLY A 61 -19.43 0.87 46.88
C GLY A 61 -18.42 1.60 46.00
N LEU A 62 -17.35 2.18 46.60
CA LEU A 62 -16.30 2.86 45.85
C LEU A 62 -15.46 1.88 45.02
N LEU A 63 -15.21 0.66 45.52
CA LEU A 63 -14.56 -0.41 44.75
C LEU A 63 -15.34 -0.80 43.50
N ALA A 64 -16.66 -0.95 43.62
CA ALA A 64 -17.55 -1.23 42.51
C ALA A 64 -17.52 -0.07 41.47
N ALA A 65 -17.59 1.18 41.94
CA ALA A 65 -17.49 2.36 41.09
C ALA A 65 -16.14 2.43 40.35
N LEU A 66 -15.01 2.16 41.02
CA LEU A 66 -13.67 2.12 40.41
C LEU A 66 -13.55 0.96 39.40
N ALA A 67 -14.15 -0.20 39.66
CA ALA A 67 -14.17 -1.31 38.72
C ALA A 67 -14.90 -0.93 37.42
N VAL A 68 -16.07 -0.30 37.53
CA VAL A 68 -16.82 0.22 36.38
C VAL A 68 -16.01 1.29 35.64
N ALA A 69 -15.42 2.24 36.38
CA ALA A 69 -14.59 3.30 35.79
C ALA A 69 -13.38 2.72 35.00
N ARG A 70 -12.69 1.71 35.55
CA ARG A 70 -11.61 0.99 34.83
C ARG A 70 -12.11 0.31 33.55
N GLY A 71 -13.27 -0.34 33.61
CA GLY A 71 -13.88 -0.93 32.42
C GLY A 71 -14.18 0.10 31.34
N LEU A 72 -14.73 1.25 31.71
CA LEU A 72 -14.99 2.36 30.78
C LEU A 72 -13.69 2.95 30.21
N LEU A 73 -12.66 3.15 31.06
CA LEU A 73 -11.36 3.62 30.61
C LEU A 73 -10.69 2.63 29.64
N ALA A 74 -10.80 1.32 29.88
CA ALA A 74 -10.29 0.29 28.97
C ALA A 74 -11.02 0.31 27.62
N CYS A 75 -12.35 0.44 27.62
CA CYS A 75 -13.14 0.61 26.39
C CYS A 75 -12.78 1.90 25.65
N ALA A 76 -12.59 3.00 26.37
CA ALA A 76 -12.15 4.27 25.78
C ALA A 76 -10.77 4.15 25.16
N PHE A 77 -9.80 3.55 25.84
CA PHE A 77 -8.45 3.29 25.35
C PHE A 77 -8.47 2.48 24.05
N GLU A 78 -9.17 1.35 24.02
CA GLU A 78 -9.26 0.50 22.82
C GLU A 78 -9.96 1.23 21.65
N SER A 79 -11.02 2.00 21.93
CA SER A 79 -11.79 2.71 20.90
C SER A 79 -11.03 3.90 20.31
N THR A 80 -10.31 4.66 21.14
CA THR A 80 -9.49 5.80 20.67
C THR A 80 -8.30 5.31 19.86
N GLY A 81 -7.58 4.29 20.32
CA GLY A 81 -6.46 3.69 19.60
C GLY A 81 -6.87 3.16 18.23
N ARG A 82 -7.97 2.42 18.13
CA ARG A 82 -8.46 1.90 16.84
C ARG A 82 -8.91 3.01 15.88
N ARG A 83 -9.65 4.03 16.38
CA ARG A 83 -10.07 5.17 15.54
C ARG A 83 -8.86 5.95 15.01
N ALA A 84 -7.86 6.17 15.86
CA ALA A 84 -6.63 6.82 15.45
C ALA A 84 -5.88 6.02 14.40
N ALA A 85 -5.71 4.71 14.60
CA ALA A 85 -5.08 3.82 13.64
C ALA A 85 -5.81 3.83 12.29
N ALA A 86 -7.14 3.70 12.28
CA ALA A 86 -7.96 3.75 11.06
C ALA A 86 -7.77 5.06 10.28
N GLY A 87 -7.72 6.19 10.98
CA GLY A 87 -7.45 7.50 10.36
C GLY A 87 -6.06 7.59 9.73
N ILE A 88 -5.03 7.08 10.42
CA ILE A 88 -3.66 7.04 9.92
C ILE A 88 -3.55 6.12 8.69
N MET A 89 -4.15 4.94 8.77
CA MET A 89 -4.16 3.95 7.68
C MET A 89 -4.83 4.52 6.42
N SER A 90 -5.95 5.23 6.59
CA SER A 90 -6.64 5.91 5.48
C SER A 90 -5.75 6.96 4.81
N GLN A 91 -5.05 7.79 5.60
CA GLN A 91 -4.13 8.80 5.06
C GLN A 91 -2.95 8.17 4.32
N LEU A 92 -2.37 7.08 4.85
CA LEU A 92 -1.26 6.38 4.19
C LEU A 92 -1.70 5.71 2.88
N ARG A 93 -2.91 5.09 2.85
CA ARG A 93 -3.46 4.53 1.61
C ARG A 93 -3.64 5.62 0.55
N LEU A 94 -4.24 6.74 0.94
CA LEU A 94 -4.46 7.86 0.02
C LEU A 94 -3.13 8.39 -0.52
N ALA A 95 -2.15 8.66 0.37
CA ALA A 95 -0.84 9.13 -0.02
C ALA A 95 -0.11 8.14 -0.96
N LEU A 96 -0.22 6.83 -0.71
CA LEU A 96 0.37 5.79 -1.57
C LEU A 96 -0.29 5.76 -2.95
N VAL A 97 -1.63 5.85 -3.01
CA VAL A 97 -2.38 5.88 -4.26
C VAL A 97 -2.10 7.16 -5.04
N GLU A 98 -2.16 8.33 -4.40
CA GLU A 98 -1.83 9.62 -5.00
C GLU A 98 -0.41 9.62 -5.55
N ARG A 99 0.54 9.09 -4.77
CA ARG A 99 1.93 8.96 -5.18
C ARG A 99 2.07 8.07 -6.42
N ARG A 100 1.35 6.94 -6.45
CA ARG A 100 1.37 6.01 -7.57
C ARG A 100 0.72 6.59 -8.83
N LEU A 101 -0.38 7.33 -8.68
CA LEU A 101 -1.04 8.01 -9.79
C LEU A 101 -0.20 9.17 -10.37
N ALA A 102 0.62 9.80 -9.52
CA ALA A 102 1.54 10.86 -9.94
C ALA A 102 2.79 10.31 -10.67
N ASP A 103 3.13 9.04 -10.48
CA ASP A 103 4.29 8.41 -11.11
C ASP A 103 3.98 7.91 -12.53
N SER A 104 5.02 7.63 -13.31
CA SER A 104 4.87 7.11 -14.66
C SER A 104 4.46 5.63 -14.65
N PRO A 105 3.41 5.24 -15.40
CA PRO A 105 2.99 3.85 -15.49
C PRO A 105 4.02 2.92 -16.15
N THR A 106 4.98 3.48 -16.89
CA THR A 106 6.06 2.71 -17.56
C THR A 106 7.25 2.43 -16.63
N ALA A 107 7.31 3.08 -15.47
CA ALA A 107 8.29 2.75 -14.42
C ALA A 107 7.89 1.49 -13.64
N ALA A 108 6.65 1.05 -13.76
CA ALA A 108 6.13 -0.14 -13.12
C ALA A 108 6.18 -1.32 -14.07
N ASP A 109 7.27 -2.03 -14.10
CA ASP A 109 7.23 -3.44 -14.49
C ASP A 109 6.19 -4.13 -13.58
N GLY A 110 5.40 -5.07 -14.13
CA GLY A 110 4.22 -5.65 -13.45
C GLY A 110 4.45 -6.20 -12.04
N ALA A 111 5.71 -6.45 -11.64
CA ALA A 111 6.12 -6.81 -10.28
C ALA A 111 5.91 -5.68 -9.27
N GLU A 112 6.21 -4.42 -9.63
CA GLU A 112 6.03 -3.25 -8.74
C GLU A 112 4.56 -2.90 -8.52
N SER A 113 3.70 -3.08 -9.53
CA SER A 113 2.25 -2.84 -9.39
C SER A 113 1.61 -3.78 -8.38
N GLY A 114 1.99 -5.07 -8.38
CA GLY A 114 1.55 -6.05 -7.40
C GLY A 114 2.06 -5.74 -6.00
N GLU A 115 3.29 -5.23 -5.89
CA GLU A 115 3.88 -4.81 -4.62
C GLU A 115 3.16 -3.62 -4.01
N VAL A 116 2.86 -2.59 -4.82
CA VAL A 116 2.10 -1.41 -4.37
C VAL A 116 0.68 -1.80 -3.93
N ALA A 117 -0.01 -2.65 -4.68
CA ALA A 117 -1.33 -3.15 -4.30
C ALA A 117 -1.28 -3.93 -2.97
N THR A 118 -0.29 -4.81 -2.80
CA THR A 118 -0.08 -5.55 -1.55
C THR A 118 0.26 -4.61 -0.39
N ALA A 119 1.10 -3.60 -0.62
CA ALA A 119 1.44 -2.60 0.38
C ALA A 119 0.20 -1.77 0.78
N ALA A 120 -0.64 -1.35 -0.18
CA ALA A 120 -1.84 -0.56 0.08
C ALA A 120 -2.92 -1.32 0.86
N VAL A 121 -3.05 -2.63 0.65
CA VAL A 121 -4.08 -3.46 1.31
C VAL A 121 -3.47 -4.11 2.56
N GLN A 122 -2.59 -5.09 2.39
CA GLN A 122 -2.07 -5.90 3.49
C GLN A 122 -1.03 -5.15 4.34
N GLY A 123 -0.15 -4.37 3.69
CA GLY A 123 0.90 -3.61 4.37
C GLY A 123 0.31 -2.55 5.30
N VAL A 124 -0.68 -1.80 4.83
CA VAL A 124 -1.34 -0.77 5.64
C VAL A 124 -2.15 -1.42 6.77
N ASP A 125 -2.84 -2.56 6.54
CA ASP A 125 -3.59 -3.26 7.59
C ASP A 125 -2.67 -3.79 8.72
N ALA A 126 -1.46 -4.20 8.40
CA ALA A 126 -0.48 -4.62 9.40
C ALA A 126 -0.06 -3.49 10.37
N LEU A 127 -0.31 -2.22 10.02
CA LEU A 127 -0.04 -1.06 10.86
C LEU A 127 -1.06 -0.85 11.99
N GLU A 128 -2.24 -1.47 11.91
CA GLU A 128 -3.27 -1.31 12.95
C GLU A 128 -2.72 -1.64 14.34
N THR A 129 -2.11 -2.82 14.48
CA THR A 129 -1.54 -3.26 15.77
C THR A 129 -0.41 -2.35 16.25
N TYR A 130 0.39 -1.82 15.33
CA TYR A 130 1.48 -0.90 15.65
C TYR A 130 0.97 0.42 16.25
N PHE A 131 -0.02 1.07 15.61
CA PHE A 131 -0.55 2.36 16.07
C PHE A 131 -1.55 2.23 17.21
N ALA A 132 -2.47 1.25 17.14
CA ALA A 132 -3.54 1.12 18.13
C ALA A 132 -3.06 0.55 19.47
N ARG A 133 -2.04 -0.31 19.46
CA ARG A 133 -1.65 -1.05 20.67
C ARG A 133 -0.19 -0.90 21.05
N TYR A 134 0.74 -1.12 20.10
CA TYR A 134 2.16 -1.15 20.43
C TYR A 134 2.70 0.20 20.86
N LEU A 135 2.39 1.26 20.14
CA LEU A 135 2.94 2.60 20.39
C LEU A 135 2.49 3.17 21.75
N PRO A 136 1.19 3.14 22.12
CA PRO A 136 0.76 3.52 23.47
C PRO A 136 1.35 2.63 24.54
N GLN A 137 1.41 1.31 24.31
CA GLN A 137 1.94 0.34 25.25
C GLN A 137 3.44 0.53 25.52
N LEU A 138 4.21 1.00 24.53
CA LEU A 138 5.64 1.32 24.71
C LEU A 138 5.84 2.41 25.76
N VAL A 139 4.99 3.44 25.76
CA VAL A 139 5.04 4.53 26.75
C VAL A 139 4.53 4.05 28.12
N LEU A 140 3.41 3.33 28.13
CA LEU A 140 2.80 2.79 29.36
C LEU A 140 3.68 1.74 30.02
N ALA A 141 4.47 0.96 29.27
CA ALA A 141 5.41 -0.01 29.82
C ALA A 141 6.54 0.62 30.64
N VAL A 142 6.74 1.93 30.52
CA VAL A 142 7.67 2.70 31.38
C VAL A 142 6.91 3.41 32.48
N LEU A 143 5.85 4.15 32.14
CA LEU A 143 5.15 5.03 33.08
C LEU A 143 4.38 4.26 34.14
N VAL A 144 3.72 3.15 33.79
CA VAL A 144 2.91 2.37 34.75
C VAL A 144 3.78 1.68 35.80
N PRO A 145 4.87 0.95 35.45
CA PRO A 145 5.77 0.39 36.45
C PRO A 145 6.38 1.46 37.36
N LEU A 146 6.76 2.63 36.84
CA LEU A 146 7.27 3.71 37.65
C LEU A 146 6.23 4.25 38.64
N ALA A 147 4.97 4.40 38.21
CA ALA A 147 3.89 4.84 39.10
C ALA A 147 3.60 3.80 40.21
N VAL A 148 3.55 2.51 39.85
CA VAL A 148 3.36 1.41 40.84
C VAL A 148 4.53 1.36 41.80
N LEU A 149 5.77 1.45 41.30
CA LEU A 149 6.97 1.44 42.13
C LEU A 149 6.99 2.62 43.10
N ALA A 150 6.72 3.84 42.61
CA ALA A 150 6.67 5.05 43.46
C ALA A 150 5.63 4.93 44.58
N TRP A 151 4.44 4.35 44.26
CA TRP A 151 3.42 4.07 45.27
C TRP A 151 3.88 3.02 46.27
N THR A 152 4.54 1.95 45.80
CA THR A 152 5.03 0.88 46.65
C THR A 152 6.15 1.37 47.60
N VAL A 153 7.04 2.25 47.13
CA VAL A 153 8.07 2.87 47.99
C VAL A 153 7.45 3.60 49.21
N ALA A 154 6.31 4.28 48.99
CA ALA A 154 5.63 4.98 50.08
C ALA A 154 4.93 4.02 51.07
N VAL A 155 4.57 2.79 50.64
CA VAL A 155 3.90 1.80 51.48
C VAL A 155 4.89 0.85 52.16
N ASP A 156 5.83 0.27 51.40
CA ASP A 156 6.89 -0.63 51.89
C ASP A 156 8.16 -0.56 51.03
N PRO A 157 9.20 0.16 51.47
CA PRO A 157 10.43 0.34 50.71
C PRO A 157 11.19 -0.98 50.42
N THR A 158 11.08 -1.97 51.30
CA THR A 158 11.78 -3.26 51.12
C THR A 158 11.23 -4.02 49.92
N SER A 159 9.90 -4.12 49.82
CA SER A 159 9.27 -4.75 48.68
C SER A 159 9.50 -3.95 47.38
N ALA A 160 9.49 -2.62 47.47
CA ALA A 160 9.81 -1.77 46.33
C ALA A 160 11.24 -2.01 45.81
N LEU A 161 12.22 -2.24 46.69
CA LEU A 161 13.60 -2.59 46.28
C LEU A 161 13.63 -3.93 45.54
N ILE A 162 12.93 -4.96 46.01
CA ILE A 162 12.84 -6.27 45.33
C ILE A 162 12.22 -6.10 43.95
N MET A 163 11.12 -5.35 43.85
CA MET A 163 10.44 -5.06 42.59
C MET A 163 11.36 -4.29 41.63
N ALA A 164 12.10 -3.29 42.11
CA ALA A 164 13.04 -2.50 41.33
C ALA A 164 14.23 -3.34 40.80
N LEU A 165 14.73 -4.30 41.57
CA LEU A 165 15.80 -5.22 41.15
C LEU A 165 15.32 -6.26 40.13
N THR A 166 14.08 -6.73 40.25
CA THR A 166 13.51 -7.72 39.34
C THR A 166 12.94 -7.14 38.05
N LEU A 167 12.52 -5.87 38.05
CA LEU A 167 11.93 -5.18 36.90
C LEU A 167 12.82 -5.18 35.64
N PRO A 168 14.14 -4.90 35.69
CA PRO A 168 15.02 -4.89 34.52
C PRO A 168 15.23 -6.26 33.88
N LEU A 169 14.93 -7.33 34.59
CA LEU A 169 15.10 -8.70 34.09
C LEU A 169 14.19 -8.97 32.88
N ILE A 170 12.96 -8.43 32.89
CA ILE A 170 12.00 -8.62 31.78
C ILE A 170 12.48 -7.94 30.48
N PRO A 171 12.83 -6.63 30.44
CA PRO A 171 13.41 -6.04 29.24
C PRO A 171 14.70 -6.68 28.78
N LEU A 172 15.56 -7.16 29.71
CA LEU A 172 16.79 -7.88 29.39
C LEU A 172 16.49 -9.18 28.62
N PHE A 173 15.58 -10.00 29.14
CA PHE A 173 15.17 -11.22 28.46
C PHE A 173 14.47 -10.93 27.13
N MET A 174 13.61 -9.91 27.07
CA MET A 174 12.94 -9.48 25.84
C MET A 174 13.96 -9.08 24.77
N TRP A 175 15.02 -8.35 25.12
CA TRP A 175 16.09 -7.98 24.21
C TRP A 175 16.89 -9.18 23.72
N LEU A 176 17.27 -10.10 24.63
CA LEU A 176 18.03 -11.30 24.31
C LEU A 176 17.26 -12.22 23.34
N ILE A 177 16.00 -12.46 23.63
CA ILE A 177 15.12 -13.29 22.80
C ILE A 177 14.82 -12.61 21.47
N GLY A 178 14.60 -11.29 21.47
CA GLY A 178 14.36 -10.48 20.28
C GLY A 178 15.49 -10.60 19.26
N ARG A 179 16.76 -10.54 19.71
CA ARG A 179 17.92 -10.74 18.82
C ARG A 179 17.93 -12.11 18.16
N TYR A 180 17.54 -13.14 18.89
CA TYR A 180 17.50 -14.52 18.36
C TYR A 180 16.36 -14.75 17.35
N THR A 181 15.28 -13.97 17.43
CA THR A 181 14.05 -14.19 16.67
C THR A 181 14.02 -13.48 15.31
N GLN A 182 14.76 -12.37 15.13
CA GLN A 182 14.71 -11.52 13.93
C GLN A 182 14.95 -12.28 12.62
N GLY A 183 15.93 -13.19 12.59
CA GLY A 183 16.23 -13.97 11.38
C GLY A 183 15.10 -14.90 10.95
N ARG A 184 14.33 -15.41 11.92
CA ARG A 184 13.24 -16.39 11.69
C ARG A 184 11.97 -15.74 11.15
N THR A 185 11.63 -14.55 11.60
CA THR A 185 10.49 -13.78 11.07
C THR A 185 10.71 -13.43 9.59
N ARG A 186 11.90 -12.98 9.22
CA ARG A 186 12.25 -12.72 7.81
C ARG A 186 12.21 -13.99 6.95
N ALA A 187 12.61 -15.13 7.49
CA ALA A 187 12.53 -16.42 6.79
C ALA A 187 11.07 -16.84 6.54
N ARG A 188 10.18 -16.64 7.52
CA ARG A 188 8.73 -16.90 7.39
C ARG A 188 8.11 -16.06 6.27
N TRP A 189 8.41 -14.75 6.23
CA TRP A 189 7.91 -13.86 5.17
C TRP A 189 8.39 -14.27 3.78
N ARG A 190 9.66 -14.67 3.64
CA ARG A 190 10.18 -15.18 2.38
C ARG A 190 9.51 -16.47 1.94
N ALA A 191 9.22 -17.37 2.88
CA ALA A 191 8.50 -18.60 2.58
C ALA A 191 7.06 -18.34 2.16
N LEU A 192 6.37 -17.39 2.81
CA LEU A 192 5.01 -16.95 2.43
C LEU A 192 4.99 -16.34 1.02
N ALA A 193 5.93 -15.44 0.72
CA ALA A 193 6.03 -14.82 -0.60
C ALA A 193 6.26 -15.86 -1.71
N ARG A 194 7.13 -16.86 -1.46
CA ARG A 194 7.35 -17.98 -2.39
C ARG A 194 6.08 -18.79 -2.61
N LEU A 195 5.34 -19.11 -1.55
CA LEU A 195 4.09 -19.84 -1.64
C LEU A 195 3.06 -19.06 -2.46
N SER A 196 2.88 -17.77 -2.18
CA SER A 196 1.93 -16.92 -2.89
C SER A 196 2.27 -16.77 -4.36
N ASN A 197 3.54 -16.52 -4.70
CA ASN A 197 3.98 -16.39 -6.08
C ASN A 197 3.79 -17.70 -6.86
N HIS A 198 4.18 -18.83 -6.26
CA HIS A 198 4.01 -20.13 -6.90
C HIS A 198 2.52 -20.49 -7.11
N PHE A 199 1.67 -20.19 -6.13
CA PHE A 199 0.23 -20.39 -6.25
C PHE A 199 -0.36 -19.53 -7.38
N LEU A 200 0.00 -18.26 -7.48
CA LEU A 200 -0.45 -17.36 -8.55
C LEU A 200 0.01 -17.84 -9.93
N ASP A 201 1.25 -18.34 -10.05
CA ASP A 201 1.76 -18.88 -11.31
C ASP A 201 0.97 -20.12 -11.75
N VAL A 202 0.66 -21.02 -10.81
CA VAL A 202 -0.18 -22.20 -11.08
C VAL A 202 -1.59 -21.79 -11.51
N MET A 203 -2.19 -20.80 -10.85
CA MET A 203 -3.53 -20.30 -11.21
C MET A 203 -3.54 -19.66 -12.59
N ARG A 204 -2.56 -18.85 -12.94
CA ARG A 204 -2.41 -18.25 -14.27
C ARG A 204 -2.18 -19.30 -15.36
N GLY A 205 -1.41 -20.34 -15.05
CA GLY A 205 -1.11 -21.44 -15.96
C GLY A 205 -2.12 -22.60 -15.93
N LEU A 206 -3.25 -22.49 -15.21
CA LEU A 206 -4.15 -23.62 -14.94
C LEU A 206 -4.67 -24.30 -16.22
N ALA A 207 -5.04 -23.53 -17.24
CA ALA A 207 -5.48 -24.06 -18.53
C ALA A 207 -4.37 -24.89 -19.21
N THR A 208 -3.14 -24.38 -19.21
CA THR A 208 -1.96 -25.08 -19.75
C THR A 208 -1.67 -26.36 -18.96
N LEU A 209 -1.70 -26.29 -17.63
CA LEU A 209 -1.45 -27.44 -16.77
C LEU A 209 -2.50 -28.55 -16.98
N ARG A 210 -3.76 -28.18 -17.17
CA ARG A 210 -4.83 -29.12 -17.52
C ARG A 210 -4.64 -29.73 -18.91
N ALA A 211 -4.28 -28.92 -19.90
CA ALA A 211 -4.04 -29.39 -21.28
C ALA A 211 -2.88 -30.42 -21.33
N PHE A 212 -1.85 -30.23 -20.48
CA PHE A 212 -0.71 -31.16 -20.40
C PHE A 212 -0.84 -32.24 -19.30
N ASN A 213 -1.99 -32.32 -18.63
CA ASN A 213 -2.27 -33.28 -17.53
C ASN A 213 -1.22 -33.24 -16.39
N ARG A 214 -0.74 -32.03 -16.02
CA ARG A 214 0.31 -31.79 -15.02
C ARG A 214 -0.23 -31.27 -13.69
N GLY A 215 -1.53 -31.38 -13.41
CA GLY A 215 -2.16 -30.87 -12.18
C GLY A 215 -1.60 -31.55 -10.92
N GLU A 216 -1.46 -32.87 -10.90
CA GLU A 216 -0.96 -33.61 -9.73
C GLU A 216 0.47 -33.22 -9.35
N VAL A 217 1.37 -33.10 -10.34
CA VAL A 217 2.77 -32.69 -10.10
C VAL A 217 2.83 -31.28 -9.49
N GLN A 218 1.92 -30.39 -9.88
CA GLN A 218 1.88 -29.05 -9.27
C GLN A 218 1.26 -29.06 -7.88
N ALA A 219 0.29 -29.94 -7.61
CA ALA A 219 -0.26 -30.13 -6.27
C ALA A 219 0.84 -30.58 -5.28
N GLU A 220 1.68 -31.53 -5.68
CA GLU A 220 2.82 -31.99 -4.87
C GLU A 220 3.83 -30.85 -4.61
N ARG A 221 4.13 -30.03 -5.62
CA ARG A 221 5.03 -28.87 -5.46
C ARG A 221 4.45 -27.83 -4.50
N ILE A 222 3.15 -27.51 -4.63
CA ILE A 222 2.46 -26.59 -3.70
C ILE A 222 2.50 -27.17 -2.29
N ALA A 223 2.25 -28.48 -2.13
CA ALA A 223 2.32 -29.14 -0.82
C ALA A 223 3.73 -29.04 -0.20
N ALA A 224 4.80 -29.22 -0.98
CA ALA A 224 6.18 -29.10 -0.51
C ALA A 224 6.51 -27.66 -0.05
N VAL A 225 6.12 -26.65 -0.82
CA VAL A 225 6.32 -25.22 -0.46
C VAL A 225 5.46 -24.83 0.75
N SER A 226 4.24 -25.35 0.85
CA SER A 226 3.35 -25.15 1.99
C SER A 226 3.93 -25.78 3.26
N GLU A 227 4.54 -26.97 3.17
CA GLU A 227 5.21 -27.62 4.29
C GLU A 227 6.46 -26.84 4.75
N GLU A 228 7.23 -26.26 3.85
CA GLU A 228 8.33 -25.34 4.21
C GLU A 228 7.80 -24.12 4.99
N TYR A 229 6.71 -23.50 4.53
CA TYR A 229 6.05 -22.39 5.23
C TYR A 229 5.55 -22.82 6.60
N ARG A 230 4.89 -23.99 6.71
CA ARG A 230 4.42 -24.57 7.98
C ARG A 230 5.57 -24.75 8.97
N ARG A 231 6.69 -25.35 8.55
CA ARG A 231 7.87 -25.57 9.40
C ARG A 231 8.44 -24.25 9.92
N THR A 232 8.60 -23.27 9.04
CA THR A 232 9.14 -21.97 9.38
C THR A 232 8.21 -21.22 10.34
N THR A 233 6.90 -21.29 10.11
CA THR A 233 5.88 -20.71 10.99
C THR A 233 5.90 -21.37 12.36
N MET A 234 5.97 -22.71 12.43
CA MET A 234 6.03 -23.45 13.70
C MET A 234 7.30 -23.11 14.51
N GLN A 235 8.43 -22.91 13.84
CA GLN A 235 9.66 -22.46 14.51
C GLN A 235 9.51 -21.07 15.11
N THR A 236 8.85 -20.15 14.38
CA THR A 236 8.58 -18.78 14.87
C THR A 236 7.63 -18.82 16.07
N LEU A 237 6.55 -19.62 15.99
CA LEU A 237 5.59 -19.78 17.08
C LEU A 237 6.24 -20.39 18.33
N ARG A 238 7.07 -21.44 18.18
CA ARG A 238 7.80 -22.03 19.33
C ARG A 238 8.62 -21.00 20.08
N VAL A 239 9.34 -20.12 19.36
CA VAL A 239 10.12 -19.06 19.99
C VAL A 239 9.22 -18.04 20.68
N ALA A 240 8.11 -17.65 20.07
CA ALA A 240 7.15 -16.72 20.67
C ALA A 240 6.55 -17.30 21.97
N PHE A 241 6.13 -18.56 21.95
CA PHE A 241 5.60 -19.24 23.15
C PHE A 241 6.64 -19.39 24.27
N VAL A 242 7.87 -19.82 23.92
CA VAL A 242 8.95 -19.92 24.92
C VAL A 242 9.28 -18.55 25.50
N SER A 243 9.29 -17.50 24.66
CA SER A 243 9.48 -16.13 25.12
C SER A 243 8.41 -15.71 26.13
N GLY A 244 7.14 -15.94 25.80
CA GLY A 244 6.03 -15.67 26.71
C GLY A 244 6.16 -16.42 28.02
N ALA A 245 6.43 -17.73 27.97
CA ALA A 245 6.59 -18.57 29.15
C ALA A 245 7.74 -18.11 30.06
N VAL A 246 8.89 -17.73 29.49
CA VAL A 246 10.02 -17.20 30.28
C VAL A 246 9.66 -15.90 30.98
N LEU A 247 8.98 -14.99 30.28
CA LEU A 247 8.55 -13.72 30.86
C LEU A 247 7.49 -13.91 31.97
N ASP A 248 6.55 -14.86 31.75
CA ASP A 248 5.54 -15.21 32.76
C ASP A 248 6.18 -15.86 34.00
N LEU A 249 7.14 -16.76 33.80
CA LEU A 249 7.87 -17.39 34.88
C LEU A 249 8.68 -16.36 35.68
N ALA A 250 9.37 -15.43 35.01
CA ALA A 250 10.14 -14.36 35.66
C ALA A 250 9.23 -13.45 36.50
N ALA A 251 8.08 -13.02 35.95
CA ALA A 251 7.11 -12.18 36.67
C ALA A 251 6.49 -12.94 37.86
N THR A 252 6.17 -14.23 37.69
CA THR A 252 5.61 -15.07 38.76
C THR A 252 6.63 -15.28 39.88
N LEU A 253 7.89 -15.57 39.54
CA LEU A 253 8.95 -15.77 40.52
C LEU A 253 9.24 -14.48 41.31
N ALA A 254 9.25 -13.32 40.62
CA ALA A 254 9.40 -12.03 41.27
C ALA A 254 8.22 -11.74 42.22
N THR A 255 7.00 -12.06 41.80
CA THR A 255 5.81 -11.94 42.67
C THR A 255 5.88 -12.86 43.87
N ALA A 256 6.33 -14.12 43.69
CA ALA A 256 6.50 -15.06 44.77
C ALA A 256 7.57 -14.61 45.78
N LEU A 257 8.67 -14.04 45.32
CA LEU A 257 9.72 -13.49 46.18
C LEU A 257 9.18 -12.35 47.06
N VAL A 258 8.42 -11.43 46.48
CA VAL A 258 7.76 -10.34 47.23
C VAL A 258 6.75 -10.93 48.22
N ALA A 259 5.93 -11.89 47.81
CA ALA A 259 4.93 -12.51 48.65
C ALA A 259 5.54 -13.25 49.89
N VAL A 260 6.61 -14.02 49.69
CA VAL A 260 7.31 -14.71 50.78
C VAL A 260 7.92 -13.67 51.75
N THR A 261 8.60 -12.65 51.21
CA THR A 261 9.22 -11.61 52.04
C THR A 261 8.18 -10.85 52.87
N LEU A 262 7.03 -10.48 52.24
CA LEU A 262 5.91 -9.84 52.93
C LEU A 262 5.27 -10.73 53.98
N GLY A 263 5.09 -12.02 53.64
CA GLY A 263 4.51 -13.01 54.55
C GLY A 263 5.32 -13.19 55.84
N LEU A 264 6.65 -13.35 55.73
CA LEU A 264 7.54 -13.47 56.87
C LEU A 264 7.50 -12.17 57.73
N ARG A 265 7.62 -11.02 57.12
CA ARG A 265 7.60 -9.71 57.81
C ARG A 265 6.22 -9.39 58.43
N LEU A 266 5.14 -9.94 57.86
CA LEU A 266 3.80 -9.82 58.44
C LEU A 266 3.67 -10.66 59.71
N VAL A 267 4.23 -11.88 59.74
CA VAL A 267 4.26 -12.76 60.92
C VAL A 267 5.09 -12.12 62.01
N ASP A 268 6.24 -11.50 61.66
CA ASP A 268 7.12 -10.79 62.61
C ASP A 268 6.51 -9.46 63.09
N GLY A 269 5.34 -9.04 62.60
CA GLY A 269 4.70 -7.78 62.96
C GLY A 269 5.40 -6.54 62.37
N ALA A 270 6.35 -6.70 61.47
CA ALA A 270 7.13 -5.60 60.89
C ALA A 270 6.33 -4.84 59.77
N VAL A 271 5.23 -5.40 59.28
CA VAL A 271 4.37 -4.81 58.24
C VAL A 271 2.91 -5.02 58.61
N THR A 272 2.05 -4.04 58.37
CA THR A 272 0.59 -4.17 58.61
C THR A 272 -0.06 -5.05 57.51
N LEU A 273 -1.15 -5.75 57.85
CA LEU A 273 -1.93 -6.55 56.86
C LEU A 273 -2.39 -5.71 55.66
N ARG A 274 -2.79 -4.45 55.91
CA ARG A 274 -3.19 -3.52 54.85
C ARG A 274 -2.05 -3.23 53.88
N ALA A 275 -0.83 -2.93 54.40
CA ALA A 275 0.34 -2.65 53.58
C ALA A 275 0.74 -3.90 52.78
N ALA A 276 0.79 -5.07 53.43
CA ALA A 276 1.14 -6.33 52.82
C ALA A 276 0.18 -6.68 51.66
N LEU A 277 -1.14 -6.58 51.88
CA LEU A 277 -2.15 -6.83 50.84
C LEU A 277 -2.06 -5.81 49.70
N THR A 278 -1.83 -4.52 49.98
CA THR A 278 -1.68 -3.50 48.93
C THR A 278 -0.52 -3.84 48.02
N VAL A 279 0.66 -4.13 48.56
CA VAL A 279 1.84 -4.45 47.79
C VAL A 279 1.69 -5.76 47.03
N LEU A 280 1.11 -6.79 47.66
CA LEU A 280 0.86 -8.07 47.02
C LEU A 280 -0.06 -7.98 45.80
N LEU A 281 -1.09 -7.13 45.86
CA LEU A 281 -2.01 -6.86 44.75
C LEU A 281 -1.33 -6.07 43.62
N LEU A 282 -0.44 -5.14 43.96
CA LEU A 282 0.24 -4.28 42.99
C LEU A 282 1.44 -4.96 42.32
N THR A 283 2.03 -5.98 42.94
CA THR A 283 3.23 -6.65 42.41
C THR A 283 3.00 -7.26 41.02
N PRO A 284 1.97 -8.07 40.71
CA PRO A 284 1.73 -8.57 39.36
C PRO A 284 1.43 -7.46 38.37
N GLU A 285 0.74 -6.39 38.80
CA GLU A 285 0.35 -5.26 37.94
C GLU A 285 1.57 -4.43 37.47
N LEU A 286 2.69 -4.47 38.20
CA LEU A 286 3.96 -3.90 37.79
C LEU A 286 4.47 -4.53 36.48
N TYR A 287 4.29 -5.84 36.31
CA TYR A 287 4.85 -6.60 35.19
C TYR A 287 3.90 -6.71 34.00
N VAL A 288 2.59 -6.51 34.19
CA VAL A 288 1.58 -6.61 33.13
C VAL A 288 1.89 -5.73 31.90
N PRO A 289 2.25 -4.44 32.04
CA PRO A 289 2.54 -3.60 30.87
C PRO A 289 3.75 -4.05 30.06
N LEU A 290 4.79 -4.58 30.73
CA LEU A 290 5.99 -5.11 30.07
C LEU A 290 5.71 -6.38 29.31
N ARG A 291 4.91 -7.29 29.90
CA ARG A 291 4.44 -8.53 29.22
C ARG A 291 3.57 -8.21 28.02
N ALA A 292 2.64 -7.24 28.16
CA ALA A 292 1.80 -6.78 27.06
C ALA A 292 2.65 -6.18 25.93
N LEU A 293 3.67 -5.37 26.25
CA LEU A 293 4.61 -4.85 25.26
C LEU A 293 5.36 -5.97 24.54
N ALA A 294 5.82 -6.99 25.25
CA ALA A 294 6.54 -8.13 24.65
C ALA A 294 5.65 -8.91 23.66
N LEU A 295 4.39 -9.11 23.97
CA LEU A 295 3.42 -9.77 23.07
C LEU A 295 3.16 -8.90 21.83
N GLN A 296 2.98 -7.59 22.01
CA GLN A 296 2.75 -6.66 20.90
C GLN A 296 3.98 -6.43 20.03
N PHE A 297 5.18 -6.60 20.58
CA PHE A 297 6.44 -6.41 19.85
C PHE A 297 6.55 -7.31 18.61
N HIS A 298 6.21 -8.59 18.75
CA HIS A 298 6.26 -9.54 17.63
C HIS A 298 5.21 -9.24 16.56
N ALA A 299 4.00 -8.85 16.98
CA ALA A 299 2.92 -8.48 16.08
C ALA A 299 3.20 -7.14 15.34
N SER A 300 3.88 -6.21 16.02
CA SER A 300 4.20 -4.89 15.46
C SER A 300 5.44 -4.90 14.56
N ALA A 301 6.33 -5.90 14.69
CA ALA A 301 7.52 -6.01 13.84
C ALA A 301 7.15 -6.17 12.35
N ASP A 302 6.08 -6.89 12.07
CA ASP A 302 5.54 -7.04 10.72
C ASP A 302 4.99 -5.70 10.21
N GLY A 303 4.25 -4.97 11.04
CA GLY A 303 3.75 -3.63 10.73
C GLY A 303 4.87 -2.60 10.49
N LEU A 304 5.94 -2.64 11.29
CA LEU A 304 7.07 -1.72 11.12
C LEU A 304 7.80 -1.96 9.79
N ALA A 305 8.01 -3.22 9.40
CA ALA A 305 8.62 -3.57 8.11
C ALA A 305 7.74 -3.12 6.93
N ALA A 306 6.41 -3.26 7.07
CA ALA A 306 5.46 -2.75 6.09
C ALA A 306 5.48 -1.20 6.03
N ALA A 307 5.59 -0.54 7.19
CA ALA A 307 5.69 0.92 7.28
C ALA A 307 6.93 1.47 6.56
N GLU A 308 8.11 0.87 6.80
CA GLU A 308 9.35 1.26 6.11
C GLU A 308 9.16 1.16 4.60
N ARG A 309 8.58 0.05 4.12
CA ARG A 309 8.33 -0.13 2.68
C ARG A 309 7.34 0.85 2.10
N ILE A 310 6.22 1.13 2.80
CA ILE A 310 5.21 2.10 2.38
C ILE A 310 5.82 3.51 2.30
N LEU A 311 6.60 3.91 3.31
CA LEU A 311 7.28 5.20 3.31
C LEU A 311 8.30 5.32 2.19
N ASP A 312 9.08 4.27 1.93
CA ASP A 312 10.05 4.25 0.84
C ASP A 312 9.35 4.39 -0.53
N LEU A 313 8.16 3.78 -0.70
CA LEU A 313 7.34 3.97 -1.89
C LEU A 313 6.76 5.39 -2.01
N ILE A 314 6.36 6.00 -0.89
CA ILE A 314 5.85 7.38 -0.85
C ILE A 314 6.97 8.40 -1.10
N ASP A 315 8.14 8.19 -0.49
CA ASP A 315 9.29 9.10 -0.54
C ASP A 315 10.16 8.92 -1.82
N ALA A 316 9.92 7.87 -2.61
CA ALA A 316 10.65 7.63 -3.85
C ALA A 316 10.60 8.86 -4.78
N PRO A 317 11.67 9.26 -5.47
CA PRO A 317 11.64 10.40 -6.37
C PRO A 317 10.62 10.18 -7.50
N LEU A 318 9.85 11.22 -7.88
CA LEU A 318 8.96 11.15 -9.04
C LEU A 318 9.79 11.03 -10.32
N THR A 319 9.46 10.06 -11.15
CA THR A 319 10.09 9.88 -12.47
C THR A 319 9.68 11.01 -13.44
N ALA A 320 8.47 11.57 -13.25
CA ALA A 320 7.98 12.75 -13.98
C ALA A 320 7.99 13.97 -13.04
N THR A 321 8.91 14.89 -13.21
CA THR A 321 8.82 16.21 -12.54
C THR A 321 7.74 17.04 -13.21
N ALA A 322 6.89 17.68 -12.40
CA ALA A 322 6.05 18.76 -12.90
C ALA A 322 6.96 19.88 -13.42
N GLY A 323 6.97 20.11 -14.73
CA GLY A 323 7.59 21.27 -15.33
C GLY A 323 6.78 22.52 -15.00
N GLY A 324 7.42 23.69 -14.98
CA GLY A 324 6.77 24.93 -14.57
C GLY A 324 5.95 25.64 -15.65
N ALA A 325 6.29 25.46 -16.95
CA ALA A 325 5.67 26.23 -18.04
C ALA A 325 4.47 25.49 -18.65
N SER A 326 3.38 26.21 -18.95
CA SER A 326 2.26 25.63 -19.71
C SER A 326 2.70 25.35 -21.15
N PRO A 327 2.35 24.16 -21.71
CA PRO A 327 2.60 23.88 -23.12
C PRO A 327 1.84 24.88 -24.02
N PRO A 328 2.33 25.17 -25.24
CA PRO A 328 1.61 26.00 -26.17
C PRO A 328 0.18 25.48 -26.40
N ALA A 329 -0.80 26.38 -26.40
CA ALA A 329 -2.21 26.02 -26.66
C ALA A 329 -2.40 25.50 -28.09
N THR A 330 -1.62 26.08 -29.04
CA THR A 330 -1.53 25.65 -30.44
C THR A 330 -0.06 25.42 -30.77
N TRP A 331 0.25 24.30 -31.37
CA TRP A 331 1.59 23.92 -31.82
C TRP A 331 1.52 23.29 -33.22
N GLN A 332 2.63 23.30 -33.96
CA GLN A 332 2.70 22.81 -35.34
C GLN A 332 3.42 21.47 -35.43
N SER A 333 4.32 21.19 -34.50
CA SER A 333 5.12 19.93 -34.53
C SER A 333 5.46 19.42 -33.13
N VAL A 334 5.51 18.11 -33.01
CA VAL A 334 6.04 17.40 -31.85
C VAL A 334 7.08 16.39 -32.31
N GLY A 335 8.14 16.20 -31.55
CA GLY A 335 9.18 15.28 -32.00
C GLY A 335 10.20 14.89 -30.96
N LEU A 336 11.14 14.09 -31.41
CA LEU A 336 12.30 13.61 -30.67
C LEU A 336 13.56 14.07 -31.38
N ASP A 337 14.51 14.67 -30.64
CA ASP A 337 15.79 15.16 -31.14
C ASP A 337 16.92 14.34 -30.51
N GLY A 338 17.50 13.40 -31.28
CA GLY A 338 18.65 12.61 -30.86
C GLY A 338 18.41 11.77 -29.59
N VAL A 339 17.22 11.25 -29.41
CA VAL A 339 16.82 10.56 -28.17
C VAL A 339 17.50 9.24 -28.01
N CYS A 340 18.15 9.06 -26.84
CA CYS A 340 18.70 7.77 -26.37
C CYS A 340 17.96 7.35 -25.10
N LEU A 341 17.68 6.04 -25.00
CA LEU A 341 17.03 5.47 -23.80
C LEU A 341 17.43 4.00 -23.61
N ALA A 342 17.79 3.65 -22.37
CA ALA A 342 18.00 2.27 -21.93
C ALA A 342 16.84 1.80 -21.04
N ASN A 343 16.57 0.49 -21.03
CA ASN A 343 15.63 -0.09 -20.08
C ASN A 343 16.39 -0.63 -18.85
N PRO A 344 15.92 -0.33 -17.62
CA PRO A 344 16.47 -0.95 -16.42
C PRO A 344 16.43 -2.48 -16.53
N GLY A 345 17.55 -3.14 -16.21
CA GLY A 345 17.63 -4.62 -16.21
C GLY A 345 17.83 -5.29 -17.57
N ARG A 346 17.93 -4.54 -18.67
CA ARG A 346 18.30 -5.08 -20.00
C ARG A 346 19.60 -4.46 -20.49
N PRO A 347 20.55 -5.25 -20.98
CA PRO A 347 21.78 -4.70 -21.58
C PRO A 347 21.45 -3.99 -22.90
N GLY A 348 22.04 -2.80 -23.11
CA GLY A 348 21.92 -2.02 -24.35
C GLY A 348 20.83 -0.95 -24.31
N ARG A 349 20.90 -0.06 -25.31
CA ARG A 349 19.90 1.01 -25.51
C ARG A 349 18.72 0.48 -26.32
N VAL A 350 17.51 0.84 -25.92
CA VAL A 350 16.28 0.56 -26.67
C VAL A 350 16.09 1.59 -27.79
N LEU A 351 16.49 2.83 -27.53
CA LEU A 351 16.54 3.92 -28.52
C LEU A 351 17.96 4.50 -28.51
N ASP A 352 18.53 4.73 -29.68
CA ASP A 352 19.90 5.23 -29.86
C ASP A 352 19.96 6.30 -30.93
N GLY A 353 19.93 7.56 -30.48
CA GLY A 353 19.98 8.73 -31.34
C GLY A 353 18.74 8.93 -32.22
N VAL A 354 17.56 8.54 -31.75
CA VAL A 354 16.30 8.64 -32.52
C VAL A 354 15.93 10.09 -32.74
N ALA A 355 15.74 10.46 -34.03
CA ALA A 355 15.17 11.73 -34.47
C ALA A 355 13.88 11.45 -35.25
N LEU A 356 12.77 12.05 -34.82
CA LEU A 356 11.46 11.89 -35.43
C LEU A 356 10.62 13.15 -35.13
N GLY A 357 10.10 13.80 -36.14
CA GLY A 357 9.12 14.88 -36.00
C GLY A 357 7.77 14.48 -36.59
N ILE A 358 6.68 14.92 -36.01
CA ILE A 358 5.31 14.70 -36.48
C ILE A 358 4.65 16.08 -36.56
N ARG A 359 4.12 16.44 -37.73
CA ARG A 359 3.47 17.71 -37.97
C ARG A 359 1.97 17.62 -37.77
N ARG A 360 1.34 18.74 -37.45
CA ARG A 360 -0.10 18.85 -37.40
C ARG A 360 -0.71 18.59 -38.78
N GLY A 361 -1.74 17.74 -38.85
CA GLY A 361 -2.33 17.28 -40.13
C GLY A 361 -1.61 16.12 -40.78
N GLU A 362 -0.46 15.67 -40.23
CA GLU A 362 0.34 14.56 -40.74
C GLU A 362 -0.02 13.25 -40.03
N VAL A 363 -0.10 12.16 -40.77
CA VAL A 363 -0.19 10.79 -40.28
C VAL A 363 1.16 10.10 -40.47
N VAL A 364 1.84 9.79 -39.39
CA VAL A 364 3.10 9.04 -39.40
C VAL A 364 2.85 7.61 -38.95
N ALA A 365 3.23 6.64 -39.78
CA ALA A 365 3.23 5.22 -39.41
C ALA A 365 4.61 4.82 -38.89
N LEU A 366 4.69 4.33 -37.66
CA LEU A 366 5.88 3.79 -37.04
C LEU A 366 5.86 2.27 -37.13
N VAL A 367 6.71 1.68 -37.97
CA VAL A 367 6.80 0.24 -38.19
C VAL A 367 8.11 -0.32 -37.64
N GLY A 368 8.13 -1.62 -37.30
CA GLY A 368 9.31 -2.30 -36.78
C GLY A 368 8.98 -3.61 -36.10
N ARG A 369 10.00 -4.44 -35.85
CA ARG A 369 9.82 -5.73 -35.16
C ARG A 369 9.27 -5.54 -33.75
N SER A 370 8.62 -6.56 -33.18
CA SER A 370 8.23 -6.56 -31.76
C SER A 370 9.47 -6.38 -30.89
N GLY A 371 9.37 -5.52 -29.87
CA GLY A 371 10.49 -5.18 -29.00
C GLY A 371 11.48 -4.14 -29.54
N SER A 372 11.27 -3.55 -30.74
CA SER A 372 12.16 -2.53 -31.30
C SER A 372 12.11 -1.16 -30.58
N GLY A 373 11.18 -0.95 -29.64
CA GLY A 373 11.06 0.30 -28.87
C GLY A 373 9.90 1.22 -29.30
N LYS A 374 8.96 0.78 -30.15
CA LYS A 374 7.83 1.61 -30.65
C LYS A 374 6.97 2.13 -29.51
N THR A 375 6.51 1.27 -28.61
CA THR A 375 5.72 1.67 -27.43
C THR A 375 6.54 2.54 -26.46
N THR A 376 7.86 2.33 -26.39
CA THR A 376 8.78 3.19 -25.63
C THR A 376 8.82 4.60 -26.21
N LEU A 377 8.84 4.73 -27.54
CA LEU A 377 8.78 6.01 -28.22
C LEU A 377 7.44 6.72 -27.95
N ALA A 378 6.31 6.01 -28.01
CA ALA A 378 5.01 6.56 -27.61
C ALA A 378 5.01 7.05 -26.16
N ALA A 379 5.61 6.29 -25.24
CA ALA A 379 5.72 6.68 -23.84
C ALA A 379 6.53 7.97 -23.63
N LEU A 380 7.55 8.24 -24.44
CA LEU A 380 8.30 9.49 -24.43
C LEU A 380 7.44 10.67 -24.91
N LEU A 381 6.71 10.52 -26.01
CA LEU A 381 5.79 11.55 -26.52
C LEU A 381 4.64 11.86 -25.56
N LEU A 382 4.18 10.87 -24.80
CA LEU A 382 3.20 11.01 -23.73
C LEU A 382 3.78 11.68 -22.47
N GLY A 383 5.11 11.89 -22.40
CA GLY A 383 5.78 12.38 -21.19
C GLY A 383 5.68 11.40 -20.03
N LEU A 384 5.47 10.10 -20.32
CA LEU A 384 5.47 9.02 -19.33
C LEU A 384 6.89 8.56 -18.98
N ARG A 385 7.87 8.82 -19.85
CA ARG A 385 9.30 8.56 -19.63
C ARG A 385 10.11 9.77 -20.04
N ARG A 386 11.33 9.88 -19.47
CA ARG A 386 12.34 10.83 -19.89
C ARG A 386 13.42 10.12 -20.66
N PRO A 387 13.99 10.73 -21.71
CA PRO A 387 15.16 10.20 -22.37
C PRO A 387 16.40 10.30 -21.47
N ASP A 388 17.35 9.36 -21.61
CA ASP A 388 18.66 9.43 -20.96
C ASP A 388 19.56 10.48 -21.61
N ALA A 389 19.39 10.69 -22.92
CA ALA A 389 20.02 11.76 -23.69
C ALA A 389 19.13 12.19 -24.87
N GLY A 390 19.35 13.40 -25.40
CA GLY A 390 18.45 14.02 -26.36
C GLY A 390 17.25 14.64 -25.64
N ARG A 391 16.22 15.01 -26.41
CA ARG A 391 15.02 15.67 -25.87
C ARG A 391 13.77 15.36 -26.69
N VAL A 392 12.61 15.48 -26.04
CA VAL A 392 11.29 15.49 -26.68
C VAL A 392 10.87 16.95 -26.80
N THR A 393 10.44 17.38 -27.98
CA THR A 393 10.14 18.79 -28.22
C THR A 393 8.71 19.01 -28.73
N VAL A 394 8.13 20.14 -28.35
CA VAL A 394 6.87 20.68 -28.86
C VAL A 394 7.20 22.06 -29.43
N ASP A 395 7.15 22.22 -30.76
CA ASP A 395 7.64 23.40 -31.48
C ASP A 395 9.04 23.85 -31.03
N GLY A 396 9.94 22.90 -30.83
CA GLY A 396 11.32 23.14 -30.39
C GLY A 396 11.48 23.38 -28.87
N ILE A 397 10.41 23.49 -28.10
CA ILE A 397 10.45 23.62 -26.64
C ILE A 397 10.57 22.24 -26.02
N ASP A 398 11.54 22.05 -25.14
CA ASP A 398 11.75 20.76 -24.45
C ASP A 398 10.57 20.43 -23.52
N LEU A 399 9.96 19.26 -23.71
CA LEU A 399 8.87 18.75 -22.89
C LEU A 399 9.26 18.63 -21.41
N ALA A 400 10.54 18.40 -21.11
CA ALA A 400 11.02 18.33 -19.73
C ALA A 400 10.85 19.65 -18.95
N GLY A 401 10.75 20.80 -19.65
CA GLY A 401 10.49 22.13 -19.07
C GLY A 401 9.02 22.51 -18.99
N LEU A 402 8.12 21.68 -19.53
CA LEU A 402 6.68 21.94 -19.58
C LEU A 402 5.92 21.22 -18.46
N ASP A 403 4.72 21.73 -18.15
CA ASP A 403 3.75 21.01 -17.33
C ASP A 403 3.23 19.77 -18.10
N VAL A 404 3.75 18.61 -17.73
CA VAL A 404 3.43 17.33 -18.37
C VAL A 404 1.94 16.95 -18.21
N ALA A 405 1.30 17.37 -17.13
CA ALA A 405 -0.14 17.14 -16.95
C ALA A 405 -0.97 17.97 -17.94
N ALA A 406 -0.56 19.23 -18.16
CA ALA A 406 -1.15 20.08 -19.18
C ALA A 406 -0.87 19.56 -20.61
N TRP A 407 0.34 19.06 -20.86
CA TRP A 407 0.69 18.39 -22.12
C TRP A 407 -0.21 17.18 -22.40
N ARG A 408 -0.38 16.27 -21.43
CA ARG A 408 -1.22 15.08 -21.58
C ARG A 408 -2.69 15.40 -21.86
N ARG A 409 -3.17 16.59 -21.50
CA ARG A 409 -4.51 17.07 -21.94
C ARG A 409 -4.59 17.32 -23.44
N GLN A 410 -3.46 17.54 -24.10
CA GLN A 410 -3.35 17.75 -25.55
C GLN A 410 -3.03 16.47 -26.33
N VAL A 411 -2.97 15.31 -25.65
CA VAL A 411 -2.66 14.01 -26.26
C VAL A 411 -3.80 13.03 -26.02
N SER A 412 -4.25 12.37 -27.06
CA SER A 412 -5.12 11.18 -27.00
C SER A 412 -4.28 9.94 -27.29
N TRP A 413 -4.52 8.87 -26.55
CA TRP A 413 -3.77 7.62 -26.69
C TRP A 413 -4.68 6.39 -26.64
N VAL A 414 -4.46 5.48 -27.61
CA VAL A 414 -5.01 4.12 -27.59
C VAL A 414 -3.85 3.17 -27.39
N PRO A 415 -3.73 2.51 -26.23
CA PRO A 415 -2.66 1.56 -25.96
C PRO A 415 -2.90 0.24 -26.69
N GLN A 416 -1.84 -0.57 -26.84
CA GLN A 416 -1.90 -1.92 -27.44
C GLN A 416 -2.90 -2.84 -26.73
N HIS A 417 -2.96 -2.78 -25.38
CA HIS A 417 -3.94 -3.50 -24.57
C HIS A 417 -4.81 -2.51 -23.77
N PRO A 418 -5.94 -2.08 -24.37
CA PRO A 418 -6.80 -1.12 -23.70
C PRO A 418 -7.48 -1.70 -22.47
N THR A 419 -7.47 -0.94 -21.37
CA THR A 419 -8.20 -1.29 -20.15
C THR A 419 -9.53 -0.56 -20.08
N LEU A 420 -10.59 -1.29 -19.80
CA LEU A 420 -11.90 -0.74 -19.46
C LEU A 420 -12.09 -0.77 -17.95
N PHE A 421 -12.53 0.35 -17.41
CA PHE A 421 -12.76 0.50 -15.97
C PHE A 421 -14.18 0.10 -15.62
N HIS A 422 -14.39 -0.34 -14.38
CA HIS A 422 -15.74 -0.63 -13.89
C HIS A 422 -16.64 0.62 -14.01
N GLY A 423 -17.72 0.50 -14.75
CA GLY A 423 -18.66 1.60 -14.99
C GLY A 423 -19.43 1.40 -16.29
N SER A 424 -20.26 2.38 -16.65
CA SER A 424 -21.03 2.32 -17.91
C SER A 424 -20.12 2.46 -19.14
N VAL A 425 -20.61 2.03 -20.30
CA VAL A 425 -19.95 2.30 -21.60
C VAL A 425 -19.74 3.80 -21.79
N ALA A 426 -20.77 4.60 -21.52
CA ALA A 426 -20.67 6.06 -21.60
C ALA A 426 -19.57 6.63 -20.71
N HIS A 427 -19.47 6.16 -19.45
CA HIS A 427 -18.41 6.55 -18.53
C HIS A 427 -17.02 6.20 -19.09
N ASN A 428 -16.87 4.99 -19.62
CA ASN A 428 -15.60 4.55 -20.21
C ASN A 428 -15.18 5.36 -21.42
N ILE A 429 -16.12 5.79 -22.29
CA ILE A 429 -15.82 6.68 -23.43
C ILE A 429 -15.46 8.07 -22.93
N ALA A 430 -16.22 8.60 -21.97
CA ALA A 430 -16.03 9.96 -21.42
C ALA A 430 -14.82 10.11 -20.48
N LEU A 431 -14.08 9.05 -20.22
CA LEU A 431 -12.95 9.05 -19.29
C LEU A 431 -11.93 10.17 -19.62
N GLY A 432 -11.66 11.04 -18.65
CA GLY A 432 -10.70 12.13 -18.80
C GLY A 432 -11.26 13.41 -19.44
N ILE A 433 -12.58 13.48 -19.63
CA ILE A 433 -13.28 14.70 -20.06
C ILE A 433 -14.40 15.01 -19.08
N ASP A 434 -14.26 16.10 -18.37
CA ASP A 434 -15.33 16.60 -17.51
C ASP A 434 -16.49 17.13 -18.36
N GLY A 435 -17.71 16.72 -18.02
CA GLY A 435 -18.94 17.22 -18.66
C GLY A 435 -19.15 16.78 -20.12
N ALA A 436 -18.61 15.61 -20.53
CA ALA A 436 -18.92 15.05 -21.84
C ALA A 436 -20.43 14.80 -21.99
N THR A 437 -21.04 15.44 -23.01
CA THR A 437 -22.48 15.28 -23.29
C THR A 437 -22.77 13.97 -24.04
N GLY A 438 -23.98 13.40 -23.85
CA GLY A 438 -24.42 12.19 -24.55
C GLY A 438 -24.18 12.25 -26.08
N PRO A 439 -24.60 13.31 -26.79
CA PRO A 439 -24.36 13.44 -28.23
C PRO A 439 -22.89 13.42 -28.64
N ARG A 440 -21.98 13.96 -27.82
CA ARG A 440 -20.53 13.91 -28.06
C ARG A 440 -19.98 12.51 -27.90
N ILE A 441 -20.43 11.77 -26.87
CA ILE A 441 -20.08 10.37 -26.63
C ILE A 441 -20.55 9.49 -27.81
N GLU A 442 -21.82 9.64 -28.23
CA GLU A 442 -22.39 8.87 -29.34
C GLU A 442 -21.66 9.17 -30.66
N ARG A 443 -21.33 10.45 -30.92
CA ARG A 443 -20.54 10.82 -32.11
C ARG A 443 -19.18 10.12 -32.12
N ALA A 444 -18.47 10.13 -31.00
CA ALA A 444 -17.18 9.47 -30.89
C ALA A 444 -17.30 7.93 -31.04
N ALA A 445 -18.37 7.34 -30.51
CA ALA A 445 -18.66 5.92 -30.65
C ALA A 445 -18.97 5.55 -32.12
N ARG A 446 -19.74 6.38 -32.84
CA ARG A 446 -20.01 6.17 -34.29
C ARG A 446 -18.71 6.25 -35.09
N LEU A 447 -17.87 7.26 -34.87
CA LEU A 447 -16.57 7.38 -35.53
C LEU A 447 -15.67 6.17 -35.28
N ALA A 448 -15.71 5.61 -34.07
CA ALA A 448 -14.93 4.43 -33.70
C ALA A 448 -15.58 3.10 -34.12
N GLY A 449 -16.74 3.12 -34.80
CA GLY A 449 -17.51 1.91 -35.14
C GLY A 449 -18.04 1.17 -33.92
N ALA A 450 -18.25 1.85 -32.80
CA ALA A 450 -18.71 1.25 -31.55
C ALA A 450 -20.24 1.38 -31.33
N ASP A 451 -20.87 2.38 -31.93
CA ASP A 451 -22.28 2.73 -31.67
C ASP A 451 -23.25 1.57 -31.90
N GLU A 452 -23.07 0.83 -32.99
CA GLU A 452 -23.97 -0.27 -33.38
C GLU A 452 -24.02 -1.36 -32.29
N PHE A 453 -22.87 -1.96 -31.96
CA PHE A 453 -22.86 -3.02 -30.96
C PHE A 453 -23.17 -2.48 -29.53
N VAL A 454 -22.88 -1.21 -29.24
CA VAL A 454 -23.22 -0.61 -27.94
C VAL A 454 -24.74 -0.53 -27.78
N ARG A 455 -25.48 -0.16 -28.84
CA ARG A 455 -26.95 -0.11 -28.81
C ARG A 455 -27.59 -1.50 -28.65
N GLU A 456 -26.93 -2.56 -29.10
CA GLU A 456 -27.36 -3.95 -28.90
C GLU A 456 -27.14 -4.48 -27.49
N LEU A 457 -26.33 -3.78 -26.66
CA LEU A 457 -26.15 -4.16 -25.26
C LEU A 457 -27.44 -3.95 -24.44
N PRO A 458 -27.70 -4.74 -23.38
CA PRO A 458 -28.97 -4.73 -22.64
C PRO A 458 -29.45 -3.37 -22.16
N ARG A 459 -28.50 -2.44 -21.86
CA ARG A 459 -28.78 -1.06 -21.43
C ARG A 459 -28.09 -0.03 -22.33
N GLY A 460 -27.70 -0.41 -23.54
CA GLY A 460 -26.99 0.47 -24.45
C GLY A 460 -25.74 1.08 -23.79
N TYR A 461 -25.62 2.40 -23.87
CA TYR A 461 -24.52 3.15 -23.26
C TYR A 461 -24.45 3.11 -21.72
N ASP A 462 -25.54 2.75 -21.04
CA ASP A 462 -25.59 2.58 -19.58
C ASP A 462 -25.21 1.16 -19.11
N THR A 463 -24.86 0.27 -20.05
CA THR A 463 -24.41 -1.08 -19.72
C THR A 463 -23.11 -1.01 -18.94
N THR A 464 -23.07 -1.65 -17.76
CA THR A 464 -21.86 -1.76 -16.93
C THR A 464 -20.87 -2.74 -17.53
N ILE A 465 -19.63 -2.30 -17.73
CA ILE A 465 -18.49 -3.05 -18.29
C ILE A 465 -17.29 -2.95 -17.37
N GLY A 466 -16.20 -3.63 -17.68
CA GLY A 466 -15.01 -3.68 -16.86
C GLY A 466 -15.06 -4.78 -15.80
N GLU A 467 -14.24 -4.67 -14.77
CA GLU A 467 -14.15 -5.71 -13.73
C GLU A 467 -15.49 -5.91 -13.01
N GLY A 468 -15.99 -7.15 -13.00
CA GLY A 468 -17.33 -7.47 -12.45
C GLY A 468 -18.52 -7.04 -13.32
N GLY A 469 -18.29 -6.39 -14.45
CA GLY A 469 -19.31 -6.03 -15.45
C GLY A 469 -19.40 -7.02 -16.60
N ARG A 470 -20.12 -6.64 -17.66
CA ARG A 470 -20.24 -7.45 -18.88
C ARG A 470 -18.88 -7.56 -19.57
N SER A 471 -18.48 -8.77 -19.90
CA SER A 471 -17.31 -9.03 -20.74
C SER A 471 -17.58 -8.62 -22.19
N LEU A 472 -16.62 -7.92 -22.78
CA LEU A 472 -16.62 -7.52 -24.19
C LEU A 472 -15.53 -8.29 -24.96
N SER A 473 -15.71 -8.44 -26.27
CA SER A 473 -14.65 -9.00 -27.11
C SER A 473 -13.44 -8.04 -27.19
N ALA A 474 -12.27 -8.54 -27.56
CA ALA A 474 -11.07 -7.72 -27.75
C ALA A 474 -11.32 -6.57 -28.75
N GLY A 475 -12.02 -6.85 -29.86
CA GLY A 475 -12.39 -5.85 -30.86
C GLY A 475 -13.37 -4.79 -30.33
N GLN A 476 -14.39 -5.19 -29.55
CA GLN A 476 -15.30 -4.26 -28.89
C GLN A 476 -14.57 -3.36 -27.88
N THR A 477 -13.70 -3.94 -27.05
CA THR A 477 -12.87 -3.22 -26.10
C THR A 477 -12.00 -2.16 -26.81
N ARG A 478 -11.38 -2.53 -27.92
CA ARG A 478 -10.52 -1.63 -28.72
C ARG A 478 -11.31 -0.49 -29.34
N ARG A 479 -12.53 -0.76 -29.90
CA ARG A 479 -13.41 0.28 -30.45
C ARG A 479 -13.90 1.27 -29.38
N ILE A 480 -14.19 0.80 -28.15
CA ILE A 480 -14.49 1.70 -27.01
C ILE A 480 -13.26 2.56 -26.64
N ALA A 481 -12.06 1.98 -26.64
CA ALA A 481 -10.84 2.75 -26.37
C ALA A 481 -10.54 3.78 -27.46
N LEU A 482 -10.82 3.47 -28.72
CA LEU A 482 -10.74 4.42 -29.82
C LEU A 482 -11.78 5.55 -29.66
N ALA A 483 -13.03 5.23 -29.31
CA ALA A 483 -14.04 6.23 -29.00
C ALA A 483 -13.62 7.15 -27.85
N ARG A 484 -13.01 6.59 -26.80
CA ARG A 484 -12.39 7.34 -25.67
C ARG A 484 -11.30 8.32 -26.15
N ALA A 485 -10.47 7.91 -27.10
CA ALA A 485 -9.44 8.77 -27.65
C ALA A 485 -10.03 9.89 -28.54
N LEU A 486 -11.06 9.56 -29.36
CA LEU A 486 -11.70 10.48 -30.27
C LEU A 486 -12.59 11.52 -29.56
N VAL A 487 -13.29 11.14 -28.48
CA VAL A 487 -14.15 12.07 -27.73
C VAL A 487 -13.36 13.22 -27.11
N ARG A 488 -12.07 13.00 -26.79
CA ARG A 488 -11.19 14.02 -26.19
C ARG A 488 -10.84 15.15 -27.13
N ASP A 489 -10.81 14.89 -28.42
CA ASP A 489 -10.49 15.88 -29.46
C ASP A 489 -9.11 16.54 -29.32
N ALA A 490 -8.13 15.76 -28.90
CA ALA A 490 -6.77 16.25 -28.66
C ALA A 490 -6.00 16.47 -29.99
N PRO A 491 -5.10 17.49 -30.05
CA PRO A 491 -4.32 17.79 -31.24
C PRO A 491 -3.25 16.75 -31.61
N LEU A 492 -2.84 15.88 -30.69
CA LEU A 492 -1.99 14.69 -30.93
C LEU A 492 -2.78 13.42 -30.65
N LEU A 493 -2.80 12.50 -31.60
CA LEU A 493 -3.40 11.17 -31.47
C LEU A 493 -2.33 10.08 -31.66
N ILE A 494 -2.12 9.27 -30.64
CA ILE A 494 -1.19 8.12 -30.68
C ILE A 494 -2.00 6.83 -30.61
N LEU A 495 -1.81 5.94 -31.58
CA LEU A 495 -2.50 4.67 -31.71
C LEU A 495 -1.48 3.54 -31.73
N ASP A 496 -1.48 2.68 -30.71
CA ASP A 496 -0.57 1.55 -30.61
C ASP A 496 -1.30 0.25 -31.01
N GLU A 497 -0.99 -0.25 -32.21
CA GLU A 497 -1.59 -1.45 -32.85
C GLU A 497 -3.15 -1.42 -32.86
N PRO A 498 -3.77 -0.36 -33.41
CA PRO A 498 -5.21 -0.16 -33.30
C PRO A 498 -6.04 -1.21 -34.04
N THR A 499 -5.46 -1.94 -34.99
CA THR A 499 -6.14 -2.97 -35.80
C THR A 499 -5.72 -4.41 -35.44
N ALA A 500 -4.86 -4.62 -34.43
CA ALA A 500 -4.49 -5.96 -34.01
C ALA A 500 -5.71 -6.74 -33.49
N ASP A 501 -5.81 -8.04 -33.78
CA ASP A 501 -6.91 -8.93 -33.40
C ASP A 501 -8.30 -8.52 -33.93
N LEU A 502 -8.37 -7.62 -34.92
CA LEU A 502 -9.61 -7.27 -35.62
C LEU A 502 -9.76 -8.07 -36.90
N ASP A 503 -11.03 -8.41 -37.25
CA ASP A 503 -11.37 -8.87 -38.58
C ASP A 503 -11.18 -7.73 -39.62
N ALA A 504 -11.19 -8.10 -40.90
CA ALA A 504 -10.94 -7.14 -41.99
C ALA A 504 -11.96 -6.00 -42.04
N GLU A 505 -13.23 -6.28 -41.71
CA GLU A 505 -14.29 -5.27 -41.68
C GLU A 505 -14.10 -4.28 -40.56
N SER A 506 -13.87 -4.76 -39.32
CA SER A 506 -13.57 -3.91 -38.16
C SER A 506 -12.26 -3.11 -38.35
N ALA A 507 -11.25 -3.70 -38.97
CA ALA A 507 -10.01 -3.01 -39.32
C ALA A 507 -10.25 -1.87 -40.34
N ALA A 508 -11.12 -2.07 -41.33
CA ALA A 508 -11.47 -1.04 -42.28
C ALA A 508 -12.22 0.15 -41.63
N VAL A 509 -13.12 -0.15 -40.67
CA VAL A 509 -13.81 0.90 -39.89
C VAL A 509 -12.81 1.73 -39.09
N VAL A 510 -11.86 1.09 -38.39
CA VAL A 510 -10.80 1.79 -37.66
C VAL A 510 -9.92 2.62 -38.57
N ALA A 511 -9.58 2.09 -39.77
CA ALA A 511 -8.80 2.81 -40.78
C ALA A 511 -9.53 4.08 -41.29
N ALA A 512 -10.83 3.97 -41.55
CA ALA A 512 -11.66 5.11 -41.93
C ALA A 512 -11.71 6.19 -40.80
N ALA A 513 -11.91 5.73 -39.55
CA ALA A 513 -11.91 6.62 -38.39
C ALA A 513 -10.59 7.38 -38.23
N ILE A 514 -9.44 6.75 -38.47
CA ILE A 514 -8.13 7.41 -38.48
C ILE A 514 -8.03 8.43 -39.59
N GLY A 515 -8.54 8.11 -40.80
CA GLY A 515 -8.60 9.03 -41.93
C GLY A 515 -9.42 10.30 -41.64
N GLU A 516 -10.56 10.18 -40.96
CA GLU A 516 -11.34 11.33 -40.51
C GLU A 516 -10.65 12.10 -39.37
N ALA A 517 -10.04 11.38 -38.42
CA ALA A 517 -9.39 11.95 -37.25
C ALA A 517 -8.14 12.81 -37.59
N ARG A 518 -7.52 12.61 -38.77
CA ARG A 518 -6.33 13.35 -39.19
C ARG A 518 -6.55 14.85 -39.39
N GLN A 519 -7.81 15.28 -39.62
CA GLN A 519 -8.10 16.68 -39.89
C GLN A 519 -7.70 17.57 -38.70
N GLY A 520 -6.66 18.41 -38.92
CA GLY A 520 -6.15 19.32 -37.90
C GLY A 520 -5.38 18.69 -36.72
N ARG A 521 -5.06 17.40 -36.77
CA ARG A 521 -4.32 16.69 -35.73
C ARG A 521 -3.02 16.07 -36.26
N ALA A 522 -2.02 15.93 -35.39
CA ALA A 522 -0.88 15.05 -35.63
C ALA A 522 -1.28 13.62 -35.23
N VAL A 523 -1.03 12.63 -36.06
CA VAL A 523 -1.38 11.24 -35.80
C VAL A 523 -0.14 10.36 -35.90
N LEU A 524 0.17 9.62 -34.83
CA LEU A 524 1.16 8.58 -34.82
C LEU A 524 0.47 7.21 -34.74
N VAL A 525 0.65 6.39 -35.75
CA VAL A 525 0.14 5.01 -35.78
C VAL A 525 1.31 4.04 -35.66
N ILE A 526 1.33 3.27 -34.60
CA ILE A 526 2.28 2.18 -34.40
C ILE A 526 1.62 0.91 -34.95
N GLU A 527 2.28 0.26 -35.92
CA GLU A 527 1.66 -0.88 -36.62
C GLU A 527 2.72 -1.92 -37.04
N HIS A 528 2.25 -3.15 -37.16
CA HIS A 528 3.03 -4.25 -37.74
C HIS A 528 2.60 -4.60 -39.18
N LEU A 529 1.39 -4.23 -39.58
CA LEU A 529 0.78 -4.60 -40.84
C LEU A 529 0.82 -3.46 -41.86
N PRO A 530 0.98 -3.74 -43.17
CA PRO A 530 1.05 -2.71 -44.22
C PRO A 530 -0.25 -1.96 -44.47
N ALA A 531 -1.38 -2.39 -43.91
CA ALA A 531 -2.69 -1.84 -44.22
C ALA A 531 -2.84 -0.37 -43.84
N LEU A 532 -2.51 0.00 -42.62
CA LEU A 532 -2.56 1.39 -42.15
C LEU A 532 -1.38 2.24 -42.63
N ALA A 533 -0.25 1.61 -42.97
CA ALA A 533 0.88 2.31 -43.55
C ALA A 533 0.54 2.93 -44.92
N ARG A 534 -0.52 2.45 -45.60
CA ARG A 534 -1.00 3.07 -46.86
C ARG A 534 -1.73 4.40 -46.65
N LEU A 535 -2.30 4.61 -45.48
CA LEU A 535 -2.99 5.86 -45.10
C LEU A 535 -2.01 6.91 -44.57
N ALA A 536 -0.77 6.50 -44.23
CA ALA A 536 0.24 7.39 -43.68
C ALA A 536 0.89 8.25 -44.76
N ASP A 537 1.09 9.52 -44.45
CA ASP A 537 1.85 10.46 -45.27
C ASP A 537 3.34 10.10 -45.24
N ARG A 538 3.81 9.53 -44.12
CA ARG A 538 5.19 9.11 -43.93
C ARG A 538 5.27 7.80 -43.13
N VAL A 539 6.14 6.90 -43.58
CA VAL A 539 6.44 5.62 -42.89
C VAL A 539 7.85 5.67 -42.34
N VAL A 540 7.98 5.43 -41.05
CA VAL A 540 9.24 5.43 -40.33
C VAL A 540 9.47 4.03 -39.75
N ARG A 541 10.62 3.42 -40.10
CA ARG A 541 11.02 2.13 -39.55
C ARG A 541 11.89 2.32 -38.31
N LEU A 542 11.54 1.64 -37.23
CA LEU A 542 12.36 1.56 -36.04
C LEU A 542 13.04 0.17 -35.98
N ALA A 543 14.34 0.17 -36.15
CA ALA A 543 15.18 -1.03 -36.09
C ALA A 543 16.48 -0.74 -35.34
N ASP A 544 16.90 -1.66 -34.48
CA ASP A 544 18.16 -1.57 -33.71
C ASP A 544 18.36 -0.23 -32.99
N GLY A 545 17.24 0.28 -32.43
CA GLY A 545 17.20 1.54 -31.70
C GLY A 545 17.26 2.81 -32.56
N LYS A 546 17.27 2.70 -33.90
CA LYS A 546 17.34 3.85 -34.84
C LYS A 546 16.07 3.97 -35.69
N ALA A 547 15.67 5.21 -35.95
CA ALA A 547 14.54 5.53 -36.82
C ALA A 547 15.03 5.89 -38.23
N THR A 548 14.49 5.23 -39.26
CA THR A 548 14.77 5.53 -40.68
C THR A 548 13.46 5.77 -41.42
N VAL A 549 13.44 6.80 -42.28
CA VAL A 549 12.26 7.11 -43.12
C VAL A 549 12.32 6.17 -44.35
N GLU A 550 11.28 5.33 -44.51
CA GLU A 550 11.14 4.42 -45.67
C GLU A 550 10.31 5.03 -46.79
N ARG A 551 9.28 5.80 -46.43
CA ARG A 551 8.41 6.50 -47.38
C ARG A 551 8.12 7.89 -46.85
N GLY A 552 8.50 8.91 -47.56
CA GLY A 552 8.17 10.32 -47.27
C GLY A 552 7.33 10.88 -48.40
N ALA A 553 6.43 11.81 -48.10
CA ALA A 553 5.96 12.71 -49.14
C ALA A 553 7.19 13.43 -49.71
N ALA A 554 7.36 13.37 -51.02
CA ALA A 554 8.39 14.14 -51.69
C ALA A 554 8.19 15.59 -51.25
N THR A 555 9.18 16.17 -50.59
CA THR A 555 9.23 17.61 -50.30
C THR A 555 9.31 18.30 -51.63
N ALA A 556 8.19 18.88 -52.08
CA ALA A 556 8.21 19.94 -53.04
C ALA A 556 8.44 21.27 -52.33
#